data_8da6e9bc37833b8cccf6e435a735c53e
#
_entry.id   8da6e9bc37833b8cccf6e435a735c53e
#
_cell.length_a   1.000
_cell.length_b   1.000
_cell.length_c   1.000
_cell.angle_alpha   90.00
_cell.angle_beta   90.00
_cell.angle_gamma   90.00
#
_symmetry.space_group_name_H-M   'P 1'
#
loop_
_entity.id
_entity.type
_entity.pdbx_description
1 polymer ?
#
loop_
_entity_poly.entity_id
_entity_poly.type
_entity_poly.pdbx_seq_one_letter_code
_entity_poly.pdbx_strand_id
1 'polypeptide(L)'
;MKVTKKKHAGERGSEVVEFGLVCVPFFAFMLLILDISWAIFNKAVLQHAVEEGVRYAITYQTLTGLGQDASIKSVVQNNAIGMLQGSSGAALISIQYYDGTTLATTNSNAAGNVIQVSVAGYSLAPMGPLLHGNTPLTLSVAASDRTESCPNGVCPAR
;
A
#
# COMPACT_ATOMS: atom_id res chain seq x y z
N MET A 1 -12.48 68.46 -33.45
CA MET A 1 -11.65 67.24 -33.55
C MET A 1 -12.30 66.18 -32.68
N LYS A 2 -13.08 65.23 -33.30
CA LYS A 2 -13.75 64.16 -32.55
C LYS A 2 -12.83 62.93 -32.52
N VAL A 3 -12.30 62.61 -31.33
CA VAL A 3 -11.52 61.40 -31.10
C VAL A 3 -12.53 60.25 -30.91
N THR A 4 -12.63 59.40 -31.92
CA THR A 4 -13.43 58.16 -31.87
C THR A 4 -12.65 57.13 -31.08
N LYS A 5 -13.11 56.83 -29.87
CA LYS A 5 -12.63 55.76 -29.01
C LYS A 5 -13.01 54.42 -29.66
N LYS A 6 -12.07 53.73 -30.33
CA LYS A 6 -12.26 52.38 -30.87
C LYS A 6 -12.52 51.44 -29.68
N LYS A 7 -13.69 50.86 -29.59
CA LYS A 7 -14.01 49.82 -28.60
C LYS A 7 -13.25 48.54 -28.98
N HIS A 8 -12.26 48.15 -28.19
CA HIS A 8 -11.61 46.84 -28.27
C HIS A 8 -12.56 45.74 -27.79
N ALA A 9 -13.40 45.22 -28.69
CA ALA A 9 -14.35 44.15 -28.39
C ALA A 9 -13.75 42.75 -28.58
N GLY A 10 -12.47 42.66 -29.04
CA GLY A 10 -11.80 41.37 -29.33
C GLY A 10 -10.85 40.84 -28.25
N GLU A 11 -10.48 41.63 -27.24
CA GLU A 11 -9.43 41.26 -26.30
C GLU A 11 -9.93 40.33 -25.17
N ARG A 12 -11.19 40.39 -24.79
CA ARG A 12 -11.74 39.58 -23.69
C ARG A 12 -11.81 38.08 -23.99
N GLY A 13 -11.87 37.67 -25.24
CA GLY A 13 -11.86 36.26 -25.63
C GLY A 13 -10.50 35.62 -25.57
N SER A 14 -9.43 36.39 -25.83
CA SER A 14 -8.03 35.92 -25.78
C SER A 14 -7.60 35.63 -24.36
N GLU A 15 -7.95 36.50 -23.40
CA GLU A 15 -7.61 36.34 -21.97
C GLU A 15 -8.20 35.04 -21.38
N VAL A 16 -9.44 34.68 -21.75
CA VAL A 16 -10.10 33.46 -21.26
C VAL A 16 -9.41 32.22 -21.83
N VAL A 17 -8.97 32.24 -23.09
CA VAL A 17 -8.27 31.13 -23.71
C VAL A 17 -6.87 30.97 -23.09
N GLU A 18 -6.13 32.07 -22.88
CA GLU A 18 -4.82 32.06 -22.24
C GLU A 18 -4.92 31.54 -20.80
N PHE A 19 -5.92 31.99 -20.04
CA PHE A 19 -6.16 31.48 -18.69
C PHE A 19 -6.49 29.98 -18.70
N GLY A 20 -7.36 29.52 -19.60
CA GLY A 20 -7.69 28.09 -19.75
C GLY A 20 -6.47 27.24 -20.09
N LEU A 21 -5.59 27.74 -20.98
CA LEU A 21 -4.38 27.03 -21.39
C LEU A 21 -3.36 26.87 -20.26
N VAL A 22 -3.33 27.79 -19.30
CA VAL A 22 -2.47 27.71 -18.11
C VAL A 22 -3.14 26.88 -17.00
N CYS A 23 -4.46 27.04 -16.81
CA CYS A 23 -5.20 26.31 -15.77
C CYS A 23 -5.22 24.81 -15.98
N VAL A 24 -5.40 24.31 -17.19
CA VAL A 24 -5.47 22.86 -17.47
C VAL A 24 -4.19 22.13 -17.04
N PRO A 25 -2.98 22.52 -17.49
CA PRO A 25 -1.76 21.86 -17.03
C PRO A 25 -1.49 22.05 -15.53
N PHE A 26 -1.88 23.19 -14.96
CA PHE A 26 -1.75 23.42 -13.52
C PHE A 26 -2.59 22.42 -12.70
N PHE A 27 -3.86 22.26 -13.03
CA PHE A 27 -4.72 21.30 -12.35
C PHE A 27 -4.30 19.85 -12.63
N ALA A 28 -3.85 19.53 -13.84
CA ALA A 28 -3.31 18.21 -14.16
C ALA A 28 -2.09 17.88 -13.27
N PHE A 29 -1.18 18.82 -13.08
CA PHE A 29 -0.02 18.66 -12.22
C PHE A 29 -0.40 18.54 -10.74
N MET A 30 -1.38 19.31 -10.28
CA MET A 30 -1.90 19.21 -8.91
C MET A 30 -2.52 17.84 -8.64
N LEU A 31 -3.32 17.32 -9.57
CA LEU A 31 -3.91 15.98 -9.47
C LEU A 31 -2.84 14.88 -9.46
N LEU A 32 -1.78 15.02 -10.26
CA LEU A 32 -0.64 14.10 -10.25
C LEU A 32 0.03 14.03 -8.87
N ILE A 33 0.27 15.17 -8.24
CA ILE A 33 0.85 15.22 -6.89
C ILE A 33 -0.06 14.51 -5.87
N LEU A 34 -1.37 14.71 -5.96
CA LEU A 34 -2.34 14.04 -5.09
C LEU A 34 -2.33 12.53 -5.29
N ASP A 35 -2.29 12.04 -6.52
CA ASP A 35 -2.23 10.60 -6.83
C ASP A 35 -0.96 9.95 -6.27
N ILE A 36 0.20 10.59 -6.47
CA ILE A 36 1.47 10.09 -5.94
C ILE A 36 1.45 10.08 -4.41
N SER A 37 0.97 11.15 -3.79
CA SER A 37 0.86 11.24 -2.33
C SER A 37 -0.05 10.16 -1.76
N TRP A 38 -1.16 9.90 -2.42
CA TRP A 38 -2.09 8.83 -2.06
C TRP A 38 -1.46 7.44 -2.18
N ALA A 39 -0.71 7.19 -3.25
CA ALA A 39 -0.01 5.93 -3.44
C ALA A 39 1.08 5.70 -2.37
N ILE A 40 1.86 6.74 -2.03
CA ILE A 40 2.87 6.68 -0.98
C ILE A 40 2.22 6.42 0.38
N PHE A 41 1.12 7.11 0.70
CA PHE A 41 0.38 6.90 1.95
C PHE A 41 -0.09 5.45 2.08
N ASN A 42 -0.76 4.91 1.06
CA ASN A 42 -1.24 3.52 1.08
C ASN A 42 -0.09 2.52 1.23
N LYS A 43 1.03 2.76 0.53
CA LYS A 43 2.22 1.92 0.65
C LYS A 43 2.79 1.95 2.06
N ALA A 44 2.87 3.11 2.68
CA ALA A 44 3.38 3.26 4.05
C ALA A 44 2.48 2.55 5.08
N VAL A 45 1.16 2.65 4.93
CA VAL A 45 0.21 1.93 5.80
C VAL A 45 0.33 0.42 5.64
N LEU A 46 0.39 -0.09 4.41
CA LEU A 46 0.58 -1.52 4.16
C LEU A 46 1.92 -2.02 4.69
N GLN A 47 2.99 -1.24 4.53
CA GLN A 47 4.31 -1.58 5.05
C GLN A 47 4.29 -1.68 6.58
N HIS A 48 3.70 -0.70 7.26
CA HIS A 48 3.52 -0.74 8.70
C HIS A 48 2.71 -1.95 9.16
N ALA A 49 1.60 -2.27 8.47
CA ALA A 49 0.78 -3.43 8.80
C ALA A 49 1.54 -4.75 8.68
N VAL A 50 2.37 -4.89 7.65
CA VAL A 50 3.21 -6.08 7.43
C VAL A 50 4.30 -6.17 8.50
N GLU A 51 4.95 -5.07 8.88
CA GLU A 51 5.95 -5.02 9.95
C GLU A 51 5.37 -5.40 11.31
N GLU A 52 4.17 -4.93 11.64
CA GLU A 52 3.48 -5.37 12.87
C GLU A 52 3.10 -6.85 12.80
N GLY A 53 2.73 -7.36 11.62
CA GLY A 53 2.51 -8.79 11.41
C GLY A 53 3.77 -9.62 11.66
N VAL A 54 4.92 -9.19 11.17
CA VAL A 54 6.22 -9.85 11.40
C VAL A 54 6.59 -9.79 12.89
N ARG A 55 6.45 -8.62 13.53
CA ARG A 55 6.71 -8.46 14.97
C ARG A 55 5.86 -9.42 15.81
N TYR A 56 4.59 -9.56 15.48
CA TYR A 56 3.70 -10.51 16.13
C TYR A 56 4.13 -11.96 15.89
N ALA A 57 4.58 -12.27 14.69
CA ALA A 57 5.00 -13.60 14.28
C ALA A 57 6.28 -14.07 14.99
N ILE A 58 7.30 -13.22 15.12
CA ILE A 58 8.59 -13.59 15.73
C ILE A 58 8.48 -13.92 17.20
N THR A 59 7.47 -13.35 17.90
CA THR A 59 7.20 -13.61 19.32
C THR A 59 6.28 -14.81 19.55
N TYR A 60 5.88 -15.53 18.48
CA TYR A 60 4.99 -16.69 18.53
C TYR A 60 3.64 -16.45 19.22
N GLN A 61 3.14 -15.24 19.19
CA GLN A 61 1.82 -14.93 19.70
C GLN A 61 0.75 -15.55 18.78
N THR A 62 -0.34 -16.02 19.38
CA THR A 62 -1.50 -16.54 18.66
C THR A 62 -2.79 -15.98 19.25
N LEU A 63 -3.76 -15.74 18.41
CA LEU A 63 -5.11 -15.37 18.83
C LEU A 63 -5.88 -16.62 19.27
N THR A 64 -6.76 -16.48 20.25
CA THR A 64 -7.56 -17.59 20.79
C THR A 64 -8.35 -18.29 19.68
N GLY A 65 -8.11 -19.59 19.52
CA GLY A 65 -8.81 -20.42 18.53
C GLY A 65 -8.25 -20.33 17.10
N LEU A 66 -7.15 -19.62 16.88
CA LEU A 66 -6.50 -19.51 15.56
C LEU A 66 -5.07 -20.08 15.62
N GLY A 67 -4.64 -20.65 14.49
CA GLY A 67 -3.23 -20.99 14.30
C GLY A 67 -2.36 -19.74 14.09
N GLN A 68 -1.05 -19.93 14.11
CA GLN A 68 -0.09 -18.81 13.99
C GLN A 68 -0.30 -18.01 12.70
N ASP A 69 -0.36 -18.67 11.54
CA ASP A 69 -0.50 -17.99 10.25
C ASP A 69 -1.81 -17.20 10.16
N ALA A 70 -2.92 -17.76 10.67
CA ALA A 70 -4.22 -17.08 10.70
C ALA A 70 -4.20 -15.87 11.64
N SER A 71 -3.53 -15.99 12.77
CA SER A 71 -3.34 -14.88 13.73
C SER A 71 -2.53 -13.75 13.14
N ILE A 72 -1.42 -14.06 12.44
CA ILE A 72 -0.59 -13.06 11.75
C ILE A 72 -1.42 -12.32 10.69
N LYS A 73 -2.18 -13.03 9.86
CA LYS A 73 -3.07 -12.41 8.86
C LYS A 73 -4.08 -11.47 9.50
N SER A 74 -4.67 -11.87 10.61
CA SER A 74 -5.62 -11.02 11.36
C SER A 74 -4.95 -9.74 11.87
N VAL A 75 -3.73 -9.83 12.40
CA VAL A 75 -2.96 -8.66 12.86
C VAL A 75 -2.64 -7.72 11.69
N VAL A 76 -2.19 -8.24 10.56
CA VAL A 76 -1.93 -7.44 9.35
C VAL A 76 -3.21 -6.73 8.88
N GLN A 77 -4.34 -7.46 8.82
CA GLN A 77 -5.62 -6.87 8.42
C GLN A 77 -6.07 -5.74 9.35
N ASN A 78 -5.93 -5.92 10.66
CA ASN A 78 -6.33 -4.92 11.66
C ASN A 78 -5.47 -3.65 11.57
N ASN A 79 -4.18 -3.76 11.23
CA ASN A 79 -3.27 -2.63 11.09
C ASN A 79 -3.30 -1.97 9.70
N ALA A 80 -3.98 -2.57 8.73
CA ALA A 80 -4.09 -2.06 7.36
C ALA A 80 -5.19 -0.99 7.17
N ILE A 81 -5.76 -0.44 8.24
CA ILE A 81 -6.79 0.63 8.23
C ILE A 81 -7.92 0.33 7.21
N GLY A 82 -8.41 -0.90 7.22
CA GLY A 82 -9.52 -1.31 6.36
C GLY A 82 -9.18 -1.67 4.91
N MET A 83 -7.92 -1.51 4.48
CA MET A 83 -7.51 -1.83 3.11
C MET A 83 -7.51 -3.32 2.79
N LEU A 84 -7.27 -4.18 3.77
CA LEU A 84 -7.17 -5.64 3.60
C LEU A 84 -8.33 -6.38 4.26
N GLN A 85 -9.53 -5.84 4.22
CA GLN A 85 -10.70 -6.44 4.87
C GLN A 85 -11.23 -7.68 4.13
N GLY A 86 -11.82 -8.59 4.91
CA GLY A 86 -12.48 -9.79 4.40
C GLY A 86 -11.54 -10.84 3.82
N SER A 87 -12.12 -11.83 3.18
CA SER A 87 -11.38 -12.96 2.57
C SER A 87 -10.49 -12.54 1.40
N SER A 88 -10.94 -11.58 0.60
CA SER A 88 -10.15 -11.04 -0.52
C SER A 88 -8.88 -10.32 -0.04
N GLY A 89 -8.97 -9.53 1.04
CA GLY A 89 -7.81 -8.90 1.65
C GLY A 89 -6.87 -9.93 2.27
N ALA A 90 -7.39 -10.93 2.96
CA ALA A 90 -6.59 -12.02 3.53
C ALA A 90 -5.85 -12.85 2.46
N ALA A 91 -6.40 -12.96 1.25
CA ALA A 91 -5.78 -13.67 0.14
C ALA A 91 -4.55 -12.93 -0.42
N LEU A 92 -4.45 -11.62 -0.26
CA LEU A 92 -3.29 -10.83 -0.67
C LEU A 92 -2.12 -10.96 0.31
N ILE A 93 -2.37 -11.47 1.54
CA ILE A 93 -1.35 -11.64 2.57
C ILE A 93 -0.71 -13.02 2.41
N SER A 94 0.57 -13.06 2.09
CA SER A 94 1.37 -14.28 2.00
C SER A 94 2.36 -14.35 3.16
N ILE A 95 2.48 -15.52 3.76
CA ILE A 95 3.42 -15.82 4.83
C ILE A 95 4.34 -16.93 4.32
N GLN A 96 5.64 -16.68 4.35
CA GLN A 96 6.66 -17.63 3.93
C GLN A 96 7.71 -17.78 5.04
N TYR A 97 8.21 -19.01 5.19
CA TYR A 97 9.28 -19.31 6.13
C TYR A 97 10.51 -19.77 5.38
N TYR A 98 11.67 -19.38 5.86
CA TYR A 98 12.96 -19.75 5.32
C TYR A 98 13.82 -20.32 6.44
N ASP A 99 14.59 -21.31 6.14
CA ASP A 99 15.59 -21.87 7.04
C ASP A 99 16.60 -20.79 7.45
N GLY A 100 16.85 -20.65 8.75
CA GLY A 100 17.68 -19.57 9.29
C GLY A 100 19.17 -19.65 8.91
N THR A 101 19.61 -20.75 8.31
CA THR A 101 21.00 -20.99 7.92
C THR A 101 21.17 -20.98 6.40
N THR A 102 20.32 -21.70 5.70
CA THR A 102 20.42 -21.89 4.25
C THR A 102 19.57 -20.92 3.44
N LEU A 103 18.61 -20.23 4.08
CA LEU A 103 17.59 -19.40 3.45
C LEU A 103 16.74 -20.12 2.41
N ALA A 104 16.75 -21.47 2.44
CA ALA A 104 15.84 -22.25 1.63
C ALA A 104 14.41 -22.16 2.18
N THR A 105 13.42 -22.14 1.30
CA THR A 105 12.02 -22.14 1.69
C THR A 105 11.68 -23.38 2.51
N THR A 106 11.00 -23.20 3.63
CA THR A 106 10.56 -24.29 4.52
C THR A 106 9.11 -24.11 4.92
N ASN A 107 8.45 -25.20 5.30
CA ASN A 107 7.13 -25.16 5.90
C ASN A 107 7.19 -25.14 7.44
N SER A 108 8.38 -25.05 8.03
CA SER A 108 8.57 -25.06 9.46
C SER A 108 8.66 -23.64 10.01
N ASN A 109 7.89 -23.36 11.07
CA ASN A 109 8.01 -22.16 11.88
C ASN A 109 8.97 -22.33 13.06
N ALA A 110 9.92 -23.24 12.96
CA ALA A 110 10.88 -23.51 14.03
C ALA A 110 11.66 -22.25 14.44
N ALA A 111 12.05 -22.22 15.71
CA ALA A 111 12.89 -21.15 16.27
C ALA A 111 14.18 -20.95 15.45
N GLY A 112 14.51 -19.68 15.19
CA GLY A 112 15.68 -19.31 14.42
C GLY A 112 15.48 -19.29 12.89
N ASN A 113 14.32 -19.72 12.39
CA ASN A 113 13.96 -19.54 10.98
C ASN A 113 13.62 -18.07 10.69
N VAL A 114 13.68 -17.68 9.43
CA VAL A 114 13.25 -16.35 8.98
C VAL A 114 11.80 -16.44 8.50
N ILE A 115 10.97 -15.58 9.04
CA ILE A 115 9.60 -15.40 8.54
C ILE A 115 9.54 -14.16 7.64
N GLN A 116 8.87 -14.29 6.52
CA GLN A 116 8.53 -13.19 5.63
C GLN A 116 7.01 -13.07 5.54
N VAL A 117 6.50 -11.90 5.85
CA VAL A 117 5.11 -11.53 5.60
C VAL A 117 5.09 -10.53 4.45
N SER A 118 4.22 -10.75 3.48
CA SER A 118 4.09 -9.88 2.32
C SER A 118 2.64 -9.65 1.94
N VAL A 119 2.36 -8.48 1.39
CA VAL A 119 1.11 -8.16 0.69
C VAL A 119 1.48 -7.89 -0.76
N ALA A 120 0.89 -8.62 -1.68
CA ALA A 120 1.17 -8.49 -3.10
C ALA A 120 -0.11 -8.24 -3.90
N GLY A 121 0.01 -7.38 -4.92
CA GLY A 121 -1.08 -7.12 -5.86
C GLY A 121 -2.24 -6.29 -5.30
N TYR A 122 -2.01 -5.51 -4.25
CA TYR A 122 -3.03 -4.56 -3.79
C TYR A 122 -3.29 -3.51 -4.88
N SER A 123 -4.52 -3.47 -5.38
CA SER A 123 -4.92 -2.60 -6.49
C SER A 123 -5.39 -1.26 -5.95
N LEU A 124 -4.72 -0.19 -6.37
CA LEU A 124 -5.06 1.19 -6.03
C LEU A 124 -5.65 1.88 -7.26
N ALA A 125 -6.89 2.34 -7.13
CA ALA A 125 -7.51 3.17 -8.17
C ALA A 125 -6.91 4.58 -8.14
N PRO A 126 -6.43 5.13 -9.27
CA PRO A 126 -5.97 6.51 -9.34
C PRO A 126 -7.15 7.48 -9.14
N MET A 127 -6.89 8.61 -8.48
CA MET A 127 -7.88 9.68 -8.31
C MET A 127 -8.03 10.51 -9.60
N GLY A 128 -6.97 10.58 -10.42
CA GLY A 128 -6.90 11.31 -11.67
C GLY A 128 -6.78 10.39 -12.88
N PRO A 129 -7.89 9.91 -13.49
CA PRO A 129 -7.85 8.99 -14.64
C PRO A 129 -7.16 9.58 -15.88
N LEU A 130 -6.95 10.89 -15.91
CA LEU A 130 -6.31 11.62 -17.02
C LEU A 130 -4.83 11.24 -17.24
N LEU A 131 -4.13 10.77 -16.20
CA LEU A 131 -2.68 10.54 -16.27
C LEU A 131 -2.29 9.05 -16.35
N HIS A 132 -3.15 8.15 -15.89
CA HIS A 132 -2.86 6.71 -15.84
C HIS A 132 -3.80 5.85 -16.69
N GLY A 133 -4.77 6.44 -17.38
CA GLY A 133 -5.85 5.67 -17.98
C GLY A 133 -6.63 4.90 -16.90
N ASN A 134 -7.28 3.79 -17.27
CA ASN A 134 -8.03 2.95 -16.34
C ASN A 134 -7.20 1.81 -15.72
N THR A 135 -5.86 1.85 -15.84
CA THR A 135 -5.01 0.80 -15.26
C THR A 135 -4.73 1.10 -13.78
N PRO A 136 -5.18 0.21 -12.86
CA PRO A 136 -4.90 0.39 -11.45
C PRO A 136 -3.40 0.24 -11.16
N LEU A 137 -2.91 1.05 -10.22
CA LEU A 137 -1.57 0.89 -9.69
C LEU A 137 -1.55 -0.28 -8.71
N THR A 138 -0.65 -1.24 -8.91
CA THR A 138 -0.49 -2.36 -7.99
C THR A 138 0.62 -2.07 -6.98
N LEU A 139 0.30 -2.22 -5.70
CA LEU A 139 1.24 -2.07 -4.59
C LEU A 139 1.63 -3.44 -4.06
N SER A 140 2.91 -3.59 -3.74
CA SER A 140 3.44 -4.76 -3.04
C SER A 140 4.41 -4.30 -1.97
N VAL A 141 4.32 -4.92 -0.79
CA VAL A 141 5.17 -4.67 0.37
C VAL A 141 5.56 -5.99 1.00
N ALA A 142 6.72 -6.05 1.63
CA ALA A 142 7.18 -7.22 2.36
C ALA A 142 8.06 -6.79 3.54
N ALA A 143 8.00 -7.55 4.62
CA ALA A 143 8.93 -7.46 5.72
C ALA A 143 9.33 -8.88 6.15
N SER A 144 10.53 -9.03 6.66
CA SER A 144 11.04 -10.32 7.14
C SER A 144 11.90 -10.10 8.37
N ASP A 145 11.82 -11.04 9.29
CA ASP A 145 12.68 -11.06 10.47
C ASP A 145 12.91 -12.49 10.95
N ARG A 146 13.87 -12.68 11.81
CA ARG A 146 14.22 -13.97 12.39
C ARG A 146 13.36 -14.27 13.61
N THR A 147 12.78 -15.47 13.65
CA THR A 147 11.95 -15.90 14.78
C THR A 147 12.80 -16.12 16.04
N GLU A 148 12.23 -15.75 17.16
CA GLU A 148 12.83 -15.96 18.48
C GLU A 148 12.74 -17.44 18.91
N SER A 149 13.02 -17.74 20.18
CA SER A 149 12.80 -19.07 20.73
C SER A 149 11.31 -19.32 20.97
N CYS A 150 10.86 -20.54 20.65
CA CYS A 150 9.47 -20.91 20.88
C CYS A 150 9.12 -20.86 22.39
N PRO A 151 7.93 -20.38 22.76
CA PRO A 151 7.47 -20.38 24.15
C PRO A 151 7.50 -21.81 24.72
N ASN A 152 8.13 -21.98 25.87
CA ASN A 152 8.28 -23.28 26.54
C ASN A 152 8.89 -24.40 25.65
N GLY A 153 9.66 -24.03 24.63
CA GLY A 153 10.28 -24.97 23.69
C GLY A 153 9.32 -25.60 22.67
N VAL A 154 8.06 -25.17 22.64
CA VAL A 154 7.05 -25.68 21.70
C VAL A 154 6.54 -24.54 20.84
N CYS A 155 6.76 -24.65 19.50
CA CYS A 155 6.24 -23.68 18.58
C CYS A 155 4.74 -23.90 18.34
N PRO A 156 3.92 -22.84 18.26
CA PRO A 156 2.48 -22.97 18.01
C PRO A 156 2.21 -23.56 16.62
N ALA A 157 1.05 -24.23 16.49
CA ALA A 157 0.59 -24.73 15.20
C ALA A 157 0.33 -23.59 14.22
N ARG A 158 0.65 -23.82 12.95
CA ARG A 158 0.41 -22.87 11.85
C ARG A 158 -1.06 -22.83 11.42
#